data_ff69625636609a87648433bf24dd3800
#
_entry.id   ff69625636609a87648433bf24dd3800
#
_cell.length_a   1.000
_cell.length_b   1.000
_cell.length_c   1.000
_cell.angle_alpha   90.00
_cell.angle_beta   90.00
_cell.angle_gamma   90.00
#
_symmetry.space_group_name_H-M   'P 1'
#
loop_
_entity.id
_entity.type
_entity.pdbx_description
1 polymer ?
#
loop_
_entity_poly.entity_id
_entity_poly.type
_entity_poly.pdbx_seq_one_letter_code
_entity_poly.pdbx_strand_id
1 'polypeptide(L)'
;PYCPEHGLPLASQTVSQMVDQALALPADTRLMILAPVVANRKGEQQELFAELRAQGFARLRIDGEIHEIDALPKLAKTKKHTIDVVVDRLKVRDDLRQRLAESFETALRQADGRAIALEMDSGREHLFSARFACPVCAYSLPELEPRLFSFNNPVGACPKCDGLGVIQFFDPKRIVAHPELSLAAGAIRGWDRKSHFYFQFTMALAEHYGFDVETPFNRLPEKIRNAILYGSGSEAIRFRYISDFGGRHYDKTHPFEGIVNNYARRYRESSSPGAREDLAKYISDQVCPECGGARLCSEARHVRIGEGAQALTLHDINRLTLTDAHHYFRHLVLAGNKAQIAEKVLKEIISRLQFLINVGLDYLSLDRSAETLSGGEAQRIRLASQIGSGLTGVMYVLDEPSIGLHQRDNRRLLETLERLRDIGNTVIVVEHDEDAIHC
;
A
#
# COMPACT_ATOMS: atom_id res chain seq x y z
N PRO A 1 -3.20 -13.34 6.38
CA PRO A 1 -2.19 -12.29 6.45
C PRO A 1 -0.77 -12.87 6.51
N TYR A 2 0.18 -12.13 5.95
CA TYR A 2 1.60 -12.48 5.89
C TYR A 2 2.46 -11.31 6.38
N CYS A 3 3.63 -11.63 6.92
CA CYS A 3 4.61 -10.62 7.34
C CYS A 3 5.20 -9.91 6.11
N PRO A 4 5.20 -8.56 6.07
CA PRO A 4 5.78 -7.81 4.94
C PRO A 4 7.29 -8.06 4.73
N GLU A 5 8.04 -8.27 5.81
CA GLU A 5 9.50 -8.44 5.77
C GLU A 5 9.92 -9.89 5.51
N HIS A 6 9.22 -10.86 6.12
CA HIS A 6 9.64 -12.26 6.09
C HIS A 6 8.77 -13.14 5.19
N GLY A 7 7.62 -12.67 4.69
CA GLY A 7 6.70 -13.46 3.88
C GLY A 7 6.09 -14.66 4.62
N LEU A 8 6.24 -14.72 5.94
CA LEU A 8 5.69 -15.79 6.77
C LEU A 8 4.22 -15.55 7.08
N PRO A 9 3.39 -16.60 7.13
CA PRO A 9 1.98 -16.46 7.51
C PRO A 9 1.88 -15.98 8.96
N LEU A 10 0.99 -15.03 9.20
CA LEU A 10 0.66 -14.54 10.53
C LEU A 10 -0.56 -15.31 11.03
N ALA A 11 -0.42 -15.97 12.18
CA ALA A 11 -1.49 -16.74 12.81
C ALA A 11 -1.96 -16.06 14.09
N SER A 12 -3.26 -15.98 14.29
CA SER A 12 -3.88 -15.64 15.56
C SER A 12 -4.37 -16.91 16.22
N GLN A 13 -4.06 -17.08 17.50
CA GLN A 13 -4.43 -18.25 18.27
C GLN A 13 -5.31 -17.84 19.45
N THR A 14 -6.32 -18.65 19.76
CA THR A 14 -7.07 -18.50 21.00
C THR A 14 -6.25 -19.04 22.18
N VAL A 15 -6.55 -18.57 23.38
CA VAL A 15 -5.89 -19.08 24.62
C VAL A 15 -6.04 -20.60 24.71
N SER A 16 -7.20 -21.14 24.35
CA SER A 16 -7.42 -22.60 24.35
C SER A 16 -6.46 -23.33 23.41
N GLN A 17 -6.24 -22.80 22.19
CA GLN A 17 -5.29 -23.38 21.23
C GLN A 17 -3.84 -23.28 21.72
N MET A 18 -3.46 -22.19 22.40
CA MET A 18 -2.13 -22.04 22.99
C MET A 18 -1.90 -23.08 24.10
N VAL A 19 -2.91 -23.28 24.96
CA VAL A 19 -2.91 -24.29 26.01
C VAL A 19 -2.81 -25.70 25.43
N ASP A 20 -3.61 -26.02 24.40
CA ASP A 20 -3.57 -27.32 23.74
C ASP A 20 -2.20 -27.63 23.13
N GLN A 21 -1.57 -26.63 22.49
CA GLN A 21 -0.21 -26.78 21.96
C GLN A 21 0.85 -26.94 23.06
N ALA A 22 0.73 -26.21 24.16
CA ALA A 22 1.67 -26.35 25.27
C ALA A 22 1.52 -27.73 25.98
N LEU A 23 0.28 -28.24 26.12
CA LEU A 23 0.00 -29.56 26.70
C LEU A 23 0.38 -30.73 25.73
N ALA A 24 0.48 -30.49 24.43
CA ALA A 24 0.95 -31.48 23.48
C ALA A 24 2.47 -31.75 23.56
N LEU A 25 3.22 -30.95 24.30
CA LEU A 25 4.64 -31.22 24.61
C LEU A 25 4.78 -32.45 25.50
N PRO A 26 5.95 -33.12 25.52
CA PRO A 26 6.18 -34.28 26.36
C PRO A 26 5.87 -33.99 27.82
N ALA A 27 5.28 -34.98 28.53
CA ALA A 27 4.99 -34.87 29.96
C ALA A 27 6.28 -34.54 30.73
N ASP A 28 6.13 -33.79 31.84
CA ASP A 28 7.23 -33.29 32.68
C ASP A 28 8.19 -32.28 32.02
N THR A 29 7.96 -31.86 30.76
CA THR A 29 8.72 -30.77 30.18
C THR A 29 8.60 -29.53 31.06
N ARG A 30 9.76 -28.92 31.41
CA ARG A 30 9.80 -27.69 32.20
C ARG A 30 9.57 -26.49 31.30
N LEU A 31 8.43 -25.82 31.49
CA LEU A 31 8.06 -24.63 30.70
C LEU A 31 8.18 -23.37 31.55
N MET A 32 8.57 -22.30 30.89
CA MET A 32 8.48 -20.94 31.39
C MET A 32 7.59 -20.13 30.45
N ILE A 33 6.52 -19.53 30.98
CA ILE A 33 5.65 -18.65 30.25
C ILE A 33 6.17 -17.23 30.38
N LEU A 34 6.44 -16.60 29.24
CA LEU A 34 7.07 -15.28 29.12
C LEU A 34 6.16 -14.31 28.37
N ALA A 35 6.18 -13.05 28.79
CA ALA A 35 5.54 -11.94 28.08
C ALA A 35 6.63 -11.04 27.45
N PRO A 36 6.80 -11.00 26.12
CA PRO A 36 7.82 -10.20 25.44
C PRO A 36 7.42 -8.71 25.39
N VAL A 37 7.83 -7.93 26.40
CA VAL A 37 7.46 -6.51 26.54
C VAL A 37 8.36 -5.55 25.76
N VAL A 38 9.65 -5.89 25.55
CA VAL A 38 10.58 -5.12 24.74
C VAL A 38 11.28 -6.05 23.75
N ALA A 39 11.17 -5.74 22.47
CA ALA A 39 11.85 -6.47 21.40
C ALA A 39 12.87 -5.56 20.70
N ASN A 40 14.17 -5.84 20.89
CA ASN A 40 15.29 -5.24 20.18
C ASN A 40 15.26 -3.68 20.15
N ARG A 41 14.93 -3.03 21.31
CA ARG A 41 14.86 -1.57 21.43
C ARG A 41 16.00 -1.01 22.29
N LYS A 42 16.45 0.20 21.92
CA LYS A 42 17.46 0.96 22.71
C LYS A 42 16.79 1.65 23.91
N GLY A 43 17.52 1.80 25.00
CA GLY A 43 17.09 2.54 26.18
C GLY A 43 17.34 1.82 27.49
N GLU A 44 17.36 2.54 28.60
CA GLU A 44 17.58 1.99 29.94
C GLU A 44 16.34 1.32 30.54
N GLN A 45 15.15 1.57 30.00
CA GLN A 45 13.85 0.96 30.37
C GLN A 45 13.49 1.09 31.86
N GLN A 46 13.97 2.13 32.56
CA GLN A 46 13.79 2.28 34.01
C GLN A 46 12.33 2.44 34.43
N GLU A 47 11.53 3.18 33.63
CA GLU A 47 10.09 3.36 33.88
C GLU A 47 9.34 2.02 33.78
N LEU A 48 9.63 1.23 32.75
CA LEU A 48 9.08 -0.10 32.58
C LEU A 48 9.42 -1.01 33.75
N PHE A 49 10.65 -0.99 34.24
CA PHE A 49 11.05 -1.81 35.41
C PHE A 49 10.31 -1.41 36.68
N ALA A 50 10.10 -0.10 36.90
CA ALA A 50 9.32 0.38 38.03
C ALA A 50 7.84 -0.05 37.94
N GLU A 51 7.26 0.01 36.73
CA GLU A 51 5.89 -0.43 36.48
C GLU A 51 5.72 -1.95 36.74
N LEU A 52 6.60 -2.77 36.14
CA LEU A 52 6.56 -4.23 36.30
C LEU A 52 6.76 -4.66 37.76
N ARG A 53 7.60 -3.95 38.52
CA ARG A 53 7.77 -4.17 39.96
C ARG A 53 6.49 -3.83 40.71
N ALA A 54 5.83 -2.72 40.40
CA ALA A 54 4.56 -2.33 41.01
C ALA A 54 3.43 -3.32 40.73
N GLN A 55 3.46 -3.99 39.61
CA GLN A 55 2.53 -5.04 39.22
C GLN A 55 2.81 -6.40 39.90
N GLY A 56 3.92 -6.52 40.64
CA GLY A 56 4.24 -7.71 41.45
C GLY A 56 5.00 -8.82 40.71
N PHE A 57 5.56 -8.54 39.52
CA PHE A 57 6.42 -9.52 38.84
C PHE A 57 7.76 -9.68 39.58
N ALA A 58 8.21 -10.93 39.72
CA ALA A 58 9.44 -11.23 40.47
C ALA A 58 10.68 -11.35 39.58
N ARG A 59 10.52 -11.69 38.29
CA ARG A 59 11.64 -12.02 37.39
C ARG A 59 11.43 -11.50 35.99
N LEU A 60 12.54 -11.07 35.38
CA LEU A 60 12.61 -10.70 33.99
C LEU A 60 13.70 -11.53 33.28
N ARG A 61 13.49 -11.83 32.00
CA ARG A 61 14.54 -12.33 31.12
C ARG A 61 15.03 -11.13 30.27
N ILE A 62 16.31 -10.81 30.39
CA ILE A 62 16.93 -9.69 29.68
C ILE A 62 18.04 -10.28 28.81
N ASP A 63 17.96 -10.05 27.50
CA ASP A 63 18.92 -10.55 26.50
C ASP A 63 19.22 -12.06 26.63
N GLY A 64 18.21 -12.84 27.04
CA GLY A 64 18.29 -14.29 27.25
C GLY A 64 18.62 -14.74 28.67
N GLU A 65 19.09 -13.85 29.56
CA GLU A 65 19.41 -14.16 30.96
C GLU A 65 18.30 -13.78 31.91
N ILE A 66 18.08 -14.62 32.93
CA ILE A 66 17.02 -14.41 33.93
C ILE A 66 17.57 -13.66 35.14
N HIS A 67 16.93 -12.56 35.48
CA HIS A 67 17.27 -11.70 36.61
C HIS A 67 16.08 -11.56 37.58
N GLU A 68 16.36 -11.46 38.87
CA GLU A 68 15.34 -11.03 39.84
C GLU A 68 15.08 -9.54 39.67
N ILE A 69 13.83 -9.09 39.80
CA ILE A 69 13.44 -7.70 39.51
C ILE A 69 14.12 -6.68 40.46
N ASP A 70 14.58 -7.13 41.65
CA ASP A 70 15.31 -6.31 42.61
C ASP A 70 16.81 -6.25 42.34
N ALA A 71 17.32 -7.08 41.44
CA ALA A 71 18.74 -7.19 41.07
C ALA A 71 18.98 -7.06 39.58
N LEU A 72 18.28 -6.14 38.89
CA LEU A 72 18.39 -5.94 37.45
C LEU A 72 19.71 -5.29 37.07
N PRO A 73 20.33 -5.70 35.96
CA PRO A 73 21.53 -5.06 35.44
C PRO A 73 21.20 -3.64 34.90
N LYS A 74 22.18 -2.74 34.94
CA LYS A 74 22.06 -1.44 34.26
C LYS A 74 22.16 -1.62 32.74
N LEU A 75 21.09 -1.27 32.04
CA LEU A 75 21.07 -1.37 30.59
C LEU A 75 21.78 -0.18 29.92
N ALA A 76 22.49 -0.44 28.84
CA ALA A 76 23.18 0.59 28.08
C ALA A 76 22.21 1.33 27.15
N LYS A 77 22.16 2.67 27.22
CA LYS A 77 21.31 3.53 26.37
C LYS A 77 21.47 3.29 24.86
N THR A 78 22.67 2.94 24.44
CA THR A 78 23.03 2.81 23.02
C THR A 78 22.84 1.41 22.46
N LYS A 79 22.75 0.39 23.31
CA LYS A 79 22.52 -1.01 22.90
C LYS A 79 21.04 -1.30 22.79
N LYS A 80 20.71 -2.22 21.92
CA LYS A 80 19.37 -2.76 21.80
C LYS A 80 19.22 -3.92 22.77
N HIS A 81 18.09 -3.95 23.48
CA HIS A 81 17.78 -4.98 24.48
C HIS A 81 16.46 -5.64 24.17
N THR A 82 16.35 -6.91 24.56
CA THR A 82 15.11 -7.68 24.55
C THR A 82 14.75 -8.03 25.99
N ILE A 83 13.51 -7.74 26.40
CA ILE A 83 13.06 -7.94 27.76
C ILE A 83 11.74 -8.69 27.75
N ASP A 84 11.69 -9.80 28.48
CA ASP A 84 10.49 -10.59 28.67
C ASP A 84 10.18 -10.69 30.17
N VAL A 85 8.90 -10.59 30.52
CA VAL A 85 8.43 -10.81 31.89
C VAL A 85 8.21 -12.30 32.08
N VAL A 86 8.77 -12.86 33.14
CA VAL A 86 8.50 -14.25 33.56
C VAL A 86 7.17 -14.29 34.29
N VAL A 87 6.14 -14.81 33.60
CA VAL A 87 4.78 -14.89 34.15
C VAL A 87 4.62 -16.13 35.03
N ASP A 88 5.03 -17.29 34.53
CA ASP A 88 4.90 -18.55 35.29
C ASP A 88 6.01 -19.56 34.94
N ARG A 89 6.25 -20.52 35.83
CA ARG A 89 7.13 -21.68 35.64
C ARG A 89 6.39 -22.93 36.07
N LEU A 90 6.26 -23.89 35.17
CA LEU A 90 5.50 -25.10 35.44
C LEU A 90 6.11 -26.30 34.68
N LYS A 91 5.66 -27.52 35.05
CA LYS A 91 5.94 -28.73 34.29
C LYS A 91 4.67 -29.15 33.56
N VAL A 92 4.79 -29.59 32.33
CA VAL A 92 3.66 -30.03 31.50
C VAL A 92 2.96 -31.23 32.18
N ARG A 93 1.67 -31.06 32.52
CA ARG A 93 0.76 -32.08 33.03
C ARG A 93 -0.67 -31.75 32.61
N ASP A 94 -1.49 -32.76 32.45
CA ASP A 94 -2.89 -32.60 32.00
C ASP A 94 -3.78 -31.79 32.96
N ASP A 95 -3.47 -31.83 34.27
CA ASP A 95 -4.20 -31.10 35.32
C ASP A 95 -3.94 -29.60 35.37
N LEU A 96 -2.99 -29.09 34.57
CA LEU A 96 -2.59 -27.69 34.60
C LEU A 96 -3.28 -26.82 33.53
N ARG A 97 -4.29 -27.32 32.83
CA ARG A 97 -5.01 -26.60 31.78
C ARG A 97 -5.48 -25.19 32.18
N GLN A 98 -6.12 -25.10 33.35
CA GLN A 98 -6.62 -23.82 33.89
C GLN A 98 -5.46 -22.85 34.20
N ARG A 99 -4.41 -23.32 34.90
CA ARG A 99 -3.26 -22.50 35.26
C ARG A 99 -2.51 -21.99 34.01
N LEU A 100 -2.35 -22.84 33.00
CA LEU A 100 -1.77 -22.44 31.74
C LEU A 100 -2.61 -21.35 31.03
N ALA A 101 -3.94 -21.47 31.07
CA ALA A 101 -4.82 -20.47 30.50
C ALA A 101 -4.64 -19.10 31.18
N GLU A 102 -4.66 -19.07 32.53
CA GLU A 102 -4.44 -17.87 33.32
C GLU A 102 -3.06 -17.25 33.07
N SER A 103 -2.02 -18.10 32.91
CA SER A 103 -0.65 -17.66 32.63
C SER A 103 -0.55 -17.07 31.21
N PHE A 104 -1.17 -17.69 30.21
CA PHE A 104 -1.21 -17.13 28.84
C PHE A 104 -2.02 -15.84 28.81
N GLU A 105 -3.19 -15.74 29.43
CA GLU A 105 -3.98 -14.51 29.51
C GLU A 105 -3.18 -13.36 30.12
N THR A 106 -2.43 -13.64 31.19
CA THR A 106 -1.57 -12.66 31.85
C THR A 106 -0.43 -12.22 30.91
N ALA A 107 0.25 -13.18 30.25
CA ALA A 107 1.31 -12.88 29.28
C ALA A 107 0.79 -12.05 28.10
N LEU A 108 -0.34 -12.42 27.52
CA LEU A 108 -0.97 -11.70 26.41
C LEU A 108 -1.36 -10.26 26.77
N ARG A 109 -1.85 -10.06 28.00
CA ARG A 109 -2.19 -8.71 28.52
C ARG A 109 -0.95 -7.82 28.66
N GLN A 110 0.15 -8.37 29.14
CA GLN A 110 1.40 -7.64 29.36
C GLN A 110 2.16 -7.32 28.09
N ALA A 111 2.10 -8.20 27.08
CA ALA A 111 2.89 -8.09 25.85
C ALA A 111 2.04 -7.85 24.60
N ASP A 112 0.94 -7.12 24.74
CA ASP A 112 0.10 -6.68 23.61
C ASP A 112 -0.33 -7.85 22.70
N GLY A 113 -0.82 -8.93 23.33
CA GLY A 113 -1.34 -10.11 22.64
C GLY A 113 -0.27 -11.14 22.25
N ARG A 114 0.93 -11.07 22.80
CA ARG A 114 2.02 -12.03 22.54
C ARG A 114 2.41 -12.80 23.81
N ALA A 115 2.80 -14.06 23.65
CA ALA A 115 3.33 -14.90 24.71
C ALA A 115 4.39 -15.86 24.14
N ILE A 116 5.32 -16.28 24.99
CA ILE A 116 6.35 -17.28 24.66
C ILE A 116 6.28 -18.39 25.69
N ALA A 117 6.26 -19.65 25.24
CA ALA A 117 6.53 -20.77 26.11
C ALA A 117 7.96 -21.26 25.83
N LEU A 118 8.85 -21.09 26.79
CA LEU A 118 10.24 -21.50 26.71
C LEU A 118 10.42 -22.88 27.39
N GLU A 119 10.88 -23.87 26.63
CA GLU A 119 11.35 -25.12 27.20
C GLU A 119 12.67 -24.88 27.95
N MET A 120 12.68 -25.00 29.26
CA MET A 120 13.84 -24.63 30.07
C MET A 120 15.04 -25.56 29.86
N ASP A 121 14.81 -26.79 29.42
CA ASP A 121 15.85 -27.79 29.20
C ASP A 121 16.51 -27.73 27.82
N SER A 122 15.71 -27.50 26.80
CA SER A 122 16.17 -27.45 25.40
C SER A 122 16.50 -26.02 24.92
N GLY A 123 15.96 -25.00 25.63
CA GLY A 123 16.02 -23.61 25.20
C GLY A 123 15.10 -23.28 24.01
N ARG A 124 14.25 -24.21 23.61
CA ARG A 124 13.33 -24.03 22.49
C ARG A 124 12.18 -23.10 22.88
N GLU A 125 11.94 -22.11 22.03
CA GLU A 125 10.85 -21.16 22.22
C GLU A 125 9.67 -21.49 21.31
N HIS A 126 8.47 -21.52 21.89
CA HIS A 126 7.21 -21.61 21.18
C HIS A 126 6.53 -20.24 21.28
N LEU A 127 6.42 -19.55 20.15
CA LEU A 127 5.81 -18.22 20.09
C LEU A 127 4.31 -18.35 19.87
N PHE A 128 3.53 -17.67 20.71
CA PHE A 128 2.08 -17.58 20.66
C PHE A 128 1.65 -16.14 20.44
N SER A 129 0.57 -15.96 19.71
CA SER A 129 -0.03 -14.65 19.54
C SER A 129 -1.54 -14.74 19.46
N ALA A 130 -2.23 -13.92 20.26
CA ALA A 130 -3.65 -13.68 20.14
C ALA A 130 -3.97 -12.72 18.98
N ARG A 131 -2.95 -12.07 18.44
CA ARG A 131 -3.01 -11.23 17.23
C ARG A 131 -2.22 -11.89 16.12
N PHE A 132 -2.45 -11.45 14.88
CA PHE A 132 -1.67 -11.88 13.73
C PHE A 132 -0.24 -11.31 13.83
N ALA A 133 0.69 -12.10 14.35
CA ALA A 133 2.07 -11.67 14.58
C ALA A 133 3.11 -12.55 13.86
N CYS A 134 4.19 -11.92 13.43
CA CYS A 134 5.33 -12.59 12.82
C CYS A 134 6.22 -13.21 13.90
N PRO A 135 6.59 -14.50 13.78
CA PRO A 135 7.45 -15.14 14.78
C PRO A 135 8.89 -14.60 14.79
N VAL A 136 9.34 -13.95 13.71
CA VAL A 136 10.73 -13.48 13.58
C VAL A 136 10.91 -12.03 14.03
N CYS A 137 10.12 -11.09 13.46
CA CYS A 137 10.29 -9.65 13.73
C CYS A 137 9.25 -9.06 14.68
N ALA A 138 8.34 -9.88 15.21
CA ALA A 138 7.24 -9.45 16.06
C ALA A 138 6.28 -8.42 15.40
N TYR A 139 6.36 -8.22 14.08
CA TYR A 139 5.37 -7.45 13.34
C TYR A 139 3.99 -8.06 13.58
N SER A 140 3.06 -7.27 14.08
CA SER A 140 1.69 -7.72 14.33
C SER A 140 0.70 -6.87 13.58
N LEU A 141 -0.27 -7.53 12.96
CA LEU A 141 -1.41 -6.85 12.35
C LEU A 141 -2.44 -6.48 13.41
N PRO A 142 -3.03 -5.28 13.32
CA PRO A 142 -4.27 -4.98 14.02
C PRO A 142 -5.39 -5.91 13.51
N GLU A 143 -6.55 -5.78 14.10
CA GLU A 143 -7.73 -6.54 13.67
C GLU A 143 -8.00 -6.34 12.18
N LEU A 144 -8.28 -7.45 11.46
CA LEU A 144 -8.62 -7.40 10.04
C LEU A 144 -10.08 -6.92 9.88
N GLU A 145 -10.23 -5.64 9.64
CA GLU A 145 -11.53 -5.02 9.40
C GLU A 145 -11.74 -4.77 7.90
N PRO A 146 -12.99 -4.77 7.40
CA PRO A 146 -13.28 -4.50 5.99
C PRO A 146 -12.71 -3.16 5.48
N ARG A 147 -12.68 -2.13 6.33
CA ARG A 147 -12.13 -0.80 6.00
C ARG A 147 -10.64 -0.82 5.69
N LEU A 148 -9.89 -1.81 6.18
CA LEU A 148 -8.47 -2.00 5.87
C LEU A 148 -8.26 -2.30 4.38
N PHE A 149 -9.24 -2.89 3.71
CA PHE A 149 -9.19 -3.23 2.29
C PHE A 149 -9.83 -2.18 1.38
N SER A 150 -10.14 -1.00 1.90
CA SER A 150 -10.71 0.10 1.14
C SER A 150 -9.65 1.18 0.89
N PHE A 151 -9.30 1.42 -0.36
CA PHE A 151 -8.41 2.51 -0.74
C PHE A 151 -9.06 3.91 -0.62
N ASN A 152 -10.39 3.98 -0.42
CA ASN A 152 -11.12 5.23 -0.14
C ASN A 152 -11.24 5.53 1.37
N ASN A 153 -10.69 4.66 2.22
CA ASN A 153 -10.66 4.85 3.66
C ASN A 153 -9.22 5.13 4.12
N PRO A 154 -8.94 6.14 4.94
CA PRO A 154 -7.59 6.47 5.40
C PRO A 154 -6.86 5.30 6.09
N VAL A 155 -7.60 4.37 6.73
CA VAL A 155 -7.04 3.18 7.38
C VAL A 155 -6.48 2.20 6.36
N GLY A 156 -7.15 2.05 5.22
CA GLY A 156 -6.78 1.08 4.19
C GLY A 156 -5.98 1.67 3.02
N ALA A 157 -6.04 2.99 2.84
CA ALA A 157 -5.32 3.68 1.77
C ALA A 157 -3.81 3.66 1.97
N CYS A 158 -3.06 3.59 0.88
CA CYS A 158 -1.61 3.80 0.92
C CYS A 158 -1.30 5.24 1.37
N PRO A 159 -0.53 5.45 2.44
CA PRO A 159 -0.28 6.79 2.99
C PRO A 159 0.56 7.69 2.06
N LYS A 160 1.26 7.11 1.07
CA LYS A 160 2.09 7.85 0.11
C LYS A 160 1.27 8.48 -1.01
N CYS A 161 0.22 7.81 -1.47
CA CYS A 161 -0.60 8.25 -2.60
C CYS A 161 -2.07 8.43 -2.24
N ASP A 162 -2.43 8.38 -0.96
CA ASP A 162 -3.80 8.53 -0.46
C ASP A 162 -4.82 7.63 -1.20
N GLY A 163 -4.39 6.40 -1.54
CA GLY A 163 -5.21 5.43 -2.23
C GLY A 163 -5.34 5.63 -3.75
N LEU A 164 -4.62 6.58 -4.35
CA LEU A 164 -4.69 6.83 -5.80
C LEU A 164 -3.92 5.78 -6.63
N GLY A 165 -2.89 5.15 -6.05
CA GLY A 165 -2.02 4.20 -6.75
C GLY A 165 -0.95 4.85 -7.61
N VAL A 166 -1.08 6.15 -7.87
CA VAL A 166 -0.15 6.98 -8.63
C VAL A 166 0.21 8.22 -7.82
N ILE A 167 1.36 8.81 -8.10
CA ILE A 167 1.78 10.09 -7.56
C ILE A 167 2.16 11.02 -8.71
N GLN A 168 1.84 12.28 -8.54
CA GLN A 168 2.22 13.33 -9.49
C GLN A 168 3.64 13.81 -9.21
N PHE A 169 4.42 13.95 -10.25
CA PHE A 169 5.77 14.50 -10.16
C PHE A 169 6.08 15.39 -11.35
N PHE A 170 6.98 16.35 -11.16
CA PHE A 170 7.50 17.14 -12.28
C PHE A 170 8.47 16.30 -13.07
N ASP A 171 8.08 15.96 -14.31
CA ASP A 171 8.80 15.03 -15.16
C ASP A 171 9.97 15.73 -15.86
N PRO A 172 11.22 15.31 -15.56
CA PRO A 172 12.39 15.87 -16.22
C PRO A 172 12.35 15.76 -17.75
N LYS A 173 11.69 14.73 -18.31
CA LYS A 173 11.54 14.55 -19.75
C LYS A 173 10.60 15.58 -20.37
N ARG A 174 9.60 16.07 -19.62
CA ARG A 174 8.73 17.15 -20.06
C ARG A 174 9.38 18.52 -19.86
N ILE A 175 10.18 18.68 -18.80
CA ILE A 175 10.92 19.91 -18.52
C ILE A 175 11.99 20.12 -19.59
N VAL A 176 12.78 19.09 -19.92
CA VAL A 176 13.76 19.11 -20.97
C VAL A 176 13.10 18.63 -22.27
N ALA A 177 12.32 19.51 -22.89
CA ALA A 177 11.55 19.17 -24.08
C ALA A 177 12.43 18.88 -25.30
N HIS A 178 13.60 19.53 -25.38
CA HIS A 178 14.53 19.48 -26.52
C HIS A 178 15.95 19.17 -26.02
N PRO A 179 16.26 17.93 -25.62
CA PRO A 179 17.58 17.58 -25.11
C PRO A 179 18.72 17.71 -26.11
N GLU A 180 18.42 17.74 -27.37
CA GLU A 180 19.37 18.00 -28.48
C GLU A 180 19.79 19.47 -28.61
N LEU A 181 19.04 20.39 -27.99
CA LEU A 181 19.39 21.82 -27.93
C LEU A 181 20.27 22.10 -26.72
N SER A 182 20.99 23.21 -26.76
CA SER A 182 21.71 23.76 -25.61
C SER A 182 20.75 24.48 -24.66
N LEU A 183 21.19 24.73 -23.42
CA LEU A 183 20.43 25.53 -22.47
C LEU A 183 20.16 26.93 -23.00
N ALA A 184 21.17 27.54 -23.63
CA ALA A 184 21.05 28.85 -24.25
C ALA A 184 20.05 28.89 -25.43
N ALA A 185 19.93 27.77 -26.15
CA ALA A 185 19.01 27.63 -27.29
C ALA A 185 17.61 27.19 -26.91
N GLY A 186 17.35 26.83 -25.63
CA GLY A 186 16.03 26.50 -25.14
C GLY A 186 15.76 25.01 -24.93
N ALA A 187 16.77 24.21 -24.58
CA ALA A 187 16.58 22.83 -24.13
C ALA A 187 15.53 22.75 -23.02
N ILE A 188 15.52 23.76 -22.14
CA ILE A 188 14.52 23.94 -21.08
C ILE A 188 13.82 25.28 -21.32
N ARG A 189 12.55 25.24 -21.63
CA ARG A 189 11.76 26.44 -21.94
C ARG A 189 11.70 27.37 -20.73
N GLY A 190 11.97 28.67 -20.95
CA GLY A 190 11.96 29.70 -19.91
C GLY A 190 13.26 29.77 -19.08
N TRP A 191 14.27 28.94 -19.38
CA TRP A 191 15.62 28.98 -18.82
C TRP A 191 16.68 29.32 -19.88
N ASP A 192 16.22 29.80 -21.03
CA ASP A 192 16.99 30.20 -22.18
C ASP A 192 17.32 31.70 -22.16
N ARG A 193 18.03 32.17 -23.20
CA ARG A 193 18.43 33.59 -23.37
C ARG A 193 17.26 34.58 -23.37
N LYS A 194 16.03 34.13 -23.68
CA LYS A 194 14.85 35.00 -23.69
C LYS A 194 14.39 35.36 -22.28
N SER A 195 14.71 34.55 -21.30
CA SER A 195 14.39 34.79 -19.90
C SER A 195 15.63 35.29 -19.15
N HIS A 196 15.88 36.61 -19.16
CA HIS A 196 17.05 37.21 -18.51
C HIS A 196 17.23 36.75 -17.05
N PHE A 197 16.16 36.65 -16.31
CA PHE A 197 16.21 36.26 -14.88
C PHE A 197 16.68 34.81 -14.70
N TYR A 198 16.08 33.85 -15.40
CA TYR A 198 16.47 32.44 -15.23
C TYR A 198 17.76 32.08 -15.96
N PHE A 199 18.07 32.75 -17.06
CA PHE A 199 19.32 32.52 -17.78
C PHE A 199 20.57 32.91 -16.97
N GLN A 200 20.46 33.86 -16.03
CA GLN A 200 21.55 34.17 -15.08
C GLN A 200 21.92 32.97 -14.21
N PHE A 201 20.94 32.18 -13.79
CA PHE A 201 21.22 30.94 -13.04
C PHE A 201 21.96 29.93 -13.91
N THR A 202 21.54 29.80 -15.20
CA THR A 202 22.22 28.93 -16.18
C THR A 202 23.67 29.33 -16.36
N MET A 203 23.96 30.63 -16.48
CA MET A 203 25.33 31.15 -16.61
C MET A 203 26.18 30.90 -15.36
N ALA A 204 25.62 31.10 -14.16
CA ALA A 204 26.32 30.85 -12.91
C ALA A 204 26.62 29.34 -12.74
N LEU A 205 25.72 28.46 -13.13
CA LEU A 205 25.94 27.02 -13.14
C LEU A 205 27.05 26.63 -14.13
N ALA A 206 27.05 27.24 -15.32
CA ALA A 206 28.07 26.99 -16.33
C ALA A 206 29.47 27.43 -15.88
N GLU A 207 29.57 28.59 -15.23
CA GLU A 207 30.83 29.08 -14.64
C GLU A 207 31.31 28.15 -13.51
N HIS A 208 30.39 27.75 -12.63
CA HIS A 208 30.74 26.92 -11.47
C HIS A 208 31.16 25.49 -11.83
N TYR A 209 30.44 24.85 -12.75
CA TYR A 209 30.70 23.46 -13.17
C TYR A 209 31.61 23.35 -14.41
N GLY A 210 32.01 24.48 -15.00
CA GLY A 210 32.97 24.52 -16.11
C GLY A 210 32.39 23.92 -17.42
N PHE A 211 31.15 24.20 -17.77
CA PHE A 211 30.56 23.77 -19.06
C PHE A 211 30.15 24.97 -19.93
N ASP A 212 30.13 24.73 -21.24
CA ASP A 212 29.65 25.74 -22.19
C ASP A 212 28.12 25.64 -22.30
N VAL A 213 27.42 26.79 -22.14
CA VAL A 213 25.96 26.91 -22.26
C VAL A 213 25.42 26.57 -23.62
N GLU A 214 26.29 26.59 -24.65
CA GLU A 214 25.95 26.17 -26.03
C GLU A 214 26.08 24.65 -26.24
N THR A 215 26.58 23.90 -25.26
CA THR A 215 26.63 22.45 -25.36
C THR A 215 25.23 21.86 -25.29
N PRO A 216 24.83 20.97 -26.23
CA PRO A 216 23.56 20.24 -26.18
C PRO A 216 23.36 19.58 -24.82
N PHE A 217 22.14 19.68 -24.25
CA PHE A 217 21.84 19.18 -22.91
C PHE A 217 22.14 17.68 -22.75
N ASN A 218 21.84 16.88 -23.77
CA ASN A 218 22.12 15.44 -23.78
C ASN A 218 23.61 15.09 -23.80
N ARG A 219 24.50 16.02 -24.19
CA ARG A 219 25.97 15.87 -24.21
C ARG A 219 26.63 16.34 -22.92
N LEU A 220 25.91 17.04 -22.04
CA LEU A 220 26.41 17.40 -20.73
C LEU A 220 26.65 16.16 -19.87
N PRO A 221 27.70 16.11 -19.04
CA PRO A 221 27.93 15.06 -18.07
C PRO A 221 26.70 14.86 -17.18
N GLU A 222 26.42 13.61 -16.78
CA GLU A 222 25.26 13.27 -15.95
C GLU A 222 25.22 14.05 -14.65
N LYS A 223 26.37 14.24 -13.99
CA LYS A 223 26.49 15.03 -12.77
C LYS A 223 25.96 16.45 -12.97
N ILE A 224 26.30 17.08 -14.09
CA ILE A 224 25.88 18.45 -14.41
C ILE A 224 24.37 18.49 -14.73
N ARG A 225 23.88 17.53 -15.52
CA ARG A 225 22.43 17.40 -15.80
C ARG A 225 21.62 17.23 -14.52
N ASN A 226 22.09 16.39 -13.61
CA ASN A 226 21.44 16.18 -12.32
C ASN A 226 21.47 17.43 -11.43
N ALA A 227 22.59 18.17 -11.41
CA ALA A 227 22.68 19.44 -10.67
C ALA A 227 21.69 20.48 -11.24
N ILE A 228 21.56 20.58 -12.57
CA ILE A 228 20.59 21.48 -13.23
C ILE A 228 19.16 21.10 -12.89
N LEU A 229 18.82 19.82 -12.94
CA LEU A 229 17.45 19.34 -12.72
C LEU A 229 17.05 19.30 -11.25
N TYR A 230 17.90 18.75 -10.39
CA TYR A 230 17.55 18.44 -9.00
C TYR A 230 18.24 19.30 -7.95
N GLY A 231 19.21 20.14 -8.41
CA GLY A 231 19.93 21.05 -7.54
C GLY A 231 21.33 20.60 -7.16
N SER A 232 22.09 21.52 -6.56
CA SER A 232 23.49 21.30 -6.15
C SER A 232 23.64 20.63 -4.77
N GLY A 233 22.55 20.20 -4.15
CA GLY A 233 22.58 19.65 -2.77
C GLY A 233 23.05 20.69 -1.76
N SER A 234 24.10 20.39 -1.02
CA SER A 234 24.74 21.32 -0.06
C SER A 234 25.80 22.24 -0.70
N GLU A 235 26.15 22.02 -1.98
CA GLU A 235 27.18 22.80 -2.67
C GLU A 235 26.68 24.22 -2.97
N ALA A 236 27.34 25.23 -2.42
CA ALA A 236 26.97 26.62 -2.58
C ALA A 236 27.56 27.20 -3.87
N ILE A 237 26.71 27.82 -4.69
CA ILE A 237 27.05 28.41 -5.98
C ILE A 237 26.89 29.94 -5.87
N ARG A 238 27.79 30.69 -6.47
CA ARG A 238 27.74 32.15 -6.51
C ARG A 238 26.83 32.58 -7.65
N PHE A 239 25.73 33.25 -7.32
CA PHE A 239 24.80 33.83 -8.27
C PHE A 239 24.93 35.35 -8.29
N ARG A 240 24.92 35.93 -9.49
CA ARG A 240 24.93 37.37 -9.69
C ARG A 240 23.53 37.85 -10.02
N TYR A 241 22.99 38.71 -9.19
CA TYR A 241 21.65 39.28 -9.35
C TYR A 241 21.75 40.73 -9.81
N ILE A 242 20.80 41.15 -10.65
CA ILE A 242 20.63 42.53 -11.04
C ILE A 242 19.50 43.10 -10.19
N SER A 243 19.77 44.20 -9.46
CA SER A 243 18.73 44.89 -8.70
C SER A 243 17.77 45.62 -9.64
N ASP A 244 16.47 45.44 -9.42
CA ASP A 244 15.41 46.14 -10.16
C ASP A 244 15.45 47.65 -9.90
N PHE A 245 16.06 48.09 -8.81
CA PHE A 245 16.28 49.50 -8.47
C PHE A 245 17.73 49.90 -8.78
N GLY A 246 17.96 50.51 -9.92
CA GLY A 246 19.22 51.17 -10.26
C GLY A 246 20.32 50.33 -10.87
N GLY A 247 20.01 49.10 -11.37
CA GLY A 247 20.95 48.28 -12.16
C GLY A 247 22.19 47.81 -11.38
N ARG A 248 22.20 47.86 -10.06
CA ARG A 248 23.34 47.41 -9.24
C ARG A 248 23.40 45.89 -9.21
N HIS A 249 24.57 45.34 -9.52
CA HIS A 249 24.85 43.91 -9.37
C HIS A 249 25.21 43.61 -7.90
N TYR A 250 24.63 42.52 -7.39
CA TYR A 250 25.04 41.97 -6.11
C TYR A 250 25.17 40.45 -6.22
N ASP A 251 26.21 39.93 -5.56
CA ASP A 251 26.47 38.49 -5.56
C ASP A 251 25.91 37.86 -4.29
N LYS A 252 25.24 36.69 -4.46
CA LYS A 252 24.78 35.91 -3.34
C LYS A 252 25.18 34.45 -3.54
N THR A 253 25.77 33.85 -2.53
CA THR A 253 26.21 32.46 -2.56
C THR A 253 25.21 31.59 -1.79
N HIS A 254 24.63 30.63 -2.44
CA HIS A 254 23.69 29.65 -1.85
C HIS A 254 23.63 28.41 -2.73
N PRO A 255 23.09 27.27 -2.20
CA PRO A 255 22.82 26.09 -3.01
C PRO A 255 21.80 26.38 -4.11
N PHE A 256 21.97 25.75 -5.27
CA PHE A 256 20.98 25.80 -6.34
C PHE A 256 19.84 24.83 -6.05
N GLU A 257 18.63 25.30 -6.13
CA GLU A 257 17.41 24.53 -5.83
C GLU A 257 17.17 23.38 -6.84
N GLY A 258 17.55 23.57 -8.10
CA GLY A 258 17.18 22.68 -9.20
C GLY A 258 15.85 23.06 -9.87
N ILE A 259 15.76 22.83 -11.17
CA ILE A 259 14.59 23.27 -11.96
C ILE A 259 13.34 22.50 -11.58
N VAL A 260 13.45 21.19 -11.34
CA VAL A 260 12.33 20.32 -10.90
C VAL A 260 11.74 20.83 -9.59
N ASN A 261 12.63 21.10 -8.61
CA ASN A 261 12.21 21.59 -7.29
C ASN A 261 11.64 23.02 -7.37
N ASN A 262 12.24 23.87 -8.21
CA ASN A 262 11.73 25.23 -8.46
C ASN A 262 10.30 25.17 -9.03
N TYR A 263 10.04 24.32 -10.04
CA TYR A 263 8.71 24.18 -10.62
C TYR A 263 7.72 23.62 -9.60
N ALA A 264 8.12 22.61 -8.81
CA ALA A 264 7.29 22.04 -7.76
C ALA A 264 6.95 23.08 -6.68
N ARG A 265 7.90 23.88 -6.23
CA ARG A 265 7.68 24.97 -5.27
C ARG A 265 6.74 26.03 -5.86
N ARG A 266 7.03 26.54 -7.06
CA ARG A 266 6.19 27.55 -7.72
C ARG A 266 4.77 27.08 -7.96
N TYR A 267 4.56 25.83 -8.30
CA TYR A 267 3.23 25.25 -8.48
C TYR A 267 2.43 25.25 -7.19
N ARG A 268 3.07 24.95 -6.07
CA ARG A 268 2.44 24.95 -4.74
C ARG A 268 2.15 26.35 -4.22
N GLU A 269 3.10 27.28 -4.39
CA GLU A 269 3.05 28.63 -3.81
C GLU A 269 2.30 29.63 -4.67
N SER A 270 2.10 29.35 -5.97
CA SER A 270 1.44 30.29 -6.88
C SER A 270 -0.05 30.40 -6.57
N SER A 271 -0.52 31.64 -6.38
CA SER A 271 -1.94 31.98 -6.30
C SER A 271 -2.58 32.21 -7.70
N SER A 272 -1.77 32.32 -8.77
CA SER A 272 -2.23 32.57 -10.13
C SER A 272 -2.68 31.27 -10.80
N PRO A 273 -3.96 31.13 -11.22
CA PRO A 273 -4.44 29.95 -11.93
C PRO A 273 -3.65 29.68 -13.23
N GLY A 274 -3.38 30.73 -14.04
CA GLY A 274 -2.65 30.60 -15.29
C GLY A 274 -1.21 30.12 -15.10
N ALA A 275 -0.50 30.62 -14.05
CA ALA A 275 0.85 30.15 -13.75
C ALA A 275 0.87 28.69 -13.30
N ARG A 276 -0.15 28.25 -12.56
CA ARG A 276 -0.31 26.83 -12.17
C ARG A 276 -0.61 25.95 -13.38
N GLU A 277 -1.49 26.39 -14.29
CA GLU A 277 -1.82 25.68 -15.51
C GLU A 277 -0.59 25.51 -16.43
N ASP A 278 0.24 26.56 -16.56
CA ASP A 278 1.49 26.48 -17.33
C ASP A 278 2.49 25.49 -16.73
N LEU A 279 2.59 25.43 -15.41
CA LEU A 279 3.46 24.48 -14.72
C LEU A 279 2.89 23.05 -14.73
N ALA A 280 1.58 22.89 -14.71
CA ALA A 280 0.92 21.59 -14.77
C ALA A 280 1.27 20.79 -16.04
N LYS A 281 1.64 21.45 -17.14
CA LYS A 281 2.09 20.83 -18.40
C LYS A 281 3.35 19.96 -18.23
N TYR A 282 4.13 20.20 -17.16
CA TYR A 282 5.35 19.46 -16.85
C TYR A 282 5.13 18.34 -15.84
N ILE A 283 3.90 18.15 -15.37
CA ILE A 283 3.54 17.10 -14.44
C ILE A 283 3.21 15.82 -15.22
N SER A 284 3.72 14.69 -14.74
CA SER A 284 3.36 13.34 -15.16
C SER A 284 2.95 12.52 -13.96
N ASP A 285 2.15 11.50 -14.20
CA ASP A 285 1.82 10.50 -13.20
C ASP A 285 2.83 9.35 -13.25
N GLN A 286 3.23 8.86 -12.09
CA GLN A 286 4.00 7.62 -11.97
C GLN A 286 3.34 6.70 -10.97
N VAL A 287 3.52 5.40 -11.17
CA VAL A 287 3.07 4.40 -10.21
C VAL A 287 3.68 4.72 -8.84
N CYS A 288 2.86 4.72 -7.82
CA CYS A 288 3.33 4.99 -6.46
C CYS A 288 4.42 4.00 -6.06
N PRO A 289 5.65 4.44 -5.71
CA PRO A 289 6.75 3.54 -5.39
C PRO A 289 6.54 2.78 -4.08
N GLU A 290 5.68 3.28 -3.19
CA GLU A 290 5.37 2.64 -1.91
C GLU A 290 4.43 1.44 -2.09
N CYS A 291 3.33 1.62 -2.82
CA CYS A 291 2.33 0.57 -2.98
C CYS A 291 2.41 -0.17 -4.32
N GLY A 292 3.28 0.23 -5.26
CA GLY A 292 3.39 -0.39 -6.58
C GLY A 292 2.10 -0.35 -7.40
N GLY A 293 1.23 0.66 -7.17
CA GLY A 293 -0.07 0.78 -7.82
C GLY A 293 -1.22 0.09 -7.07
N ALA A 294 -0.94 -0.65 -5.99
CA ALA A 294 -1.95 -1.41 -5.24
C ALA A 294 -2.99 -0.55 -4.52
N ARG A 295 -2.75 0.75 -4.36
CA ARG A 295 -3.62 1.72 -3.67
C ARG A 295 -3.76 1.51 -2.16
N LEU A 296 -3.47 0.32 -1.65
CA LEU A 296 -3.68 -0.10 -0.28
C LEU A 296 -2.43 0.07 0.60
N CYS A 297 -2.64 0.20 1.90
CA CYS A 297 -1.58 0.20 2.91
C CYS A 297 -0.80 -1.12 2.92
N SER A 298 0.35 -1.13 3.60
CA SER A 298 1.22 -2.31 3.67
C SER A 298 0.51 -3.53 4.25
N GLU A 299 -0.29 -3.33 5.29
CA GLU A 299 -1.02 -4.37 6.00
C GLU A 299 -1.98 -5.10 5.08
N ALA A 300 -2.79 -4.36 4.32
CA ALA A 300 -3.79 -4.92 3.40
C ALA A 300 -3.14 -5.66 2.22
N ARG A 301 -2.00 -5.16 1.72
CA ARG A 301 -1.28 -5.76 0.58
C ARG A 301 -0.69 -7.13 0.89
N HIS A 302 -0.48 -7.46 2.16
CA HIS A 302 0.09 -8.74 2.58
C HIS A 302 -0.96 -9.75 3.08
N VAL A 303 -2.25 -9.49 2.83
CA VAL A 303 -3.31 -10.46 3.04
C VAL A 303 -3.60 -11.18 1.73
N ARG A 304 -3.60 -12.52 1.77
CA ARG A 304 -3.86 -13.37 0.61
C ARG A 304 -5.15 -14.17 0.80
N ILE A 305 -5.83 -14.42 -0.30
CA ILE A 305 -7.05 -15.23 -0.39
C ILE A 305 -6.67 -16.54 -1.09
N GLY A 306 -7.11 -17.68 -0.55
CA GLY A 306 -6.72 -19.00 -1.04
C GLY A 306 -5.55 -19.60 -0.25
N GLU A 307 -5.05 -20.74 -0.69
CA GLU A 307 -3.98 -21.51 -0.05
C GLU A 307 -2.86 -21.86 -1.04
N GLY A 308 -1.65 -21.99 -0.54
CA GLY A 308 -0.48 -22.39 -1.31
C GLY A 308 -0.13 -21.44 -2.46
N ALA A 309 0.24 -22.01 -3.61
CA ALA A 309 0.66 -21.24 -4.79
C ALA A 309 -0.48 -20.48 -5.49
N GLN A 310 -1.72 -20.81 -5.20
CA GLN A 310 -2.91 -20.15 -5.76
C GLN A 310 -3.39 -18.96 -4.89
N ALA A 311 -2.75 -18.71 -3.76
CA ALA A 311 -3.12 -17.63 -2.87
C ALA A 311 -2.72 -16.27 -3.48
N LEU A 312 -3.72 -15.44 -3.79
CA LEU A 312 -3.56 -14.11 -4.39
C LEU A 312 -3.90 -13.01 -3.38
N THR A 313 -3.23 -11.87 -3.51
CA THR A 313 -3.61 -10.64 -2.80
C THR A 313 -4.81 -9.98 -3.50
N LEU A 314 -5.48 -9.05 -2.83
CA LEU A 314 -6.56 -8.27 -3.46
C LEU A 314 -6.04 -7.49 -4.68
N HIS A 315 -4.81 -7.00 -4.61
CA HIS A 315 -4.18 -6.31 -5.75
C HIS A 315 -3.97 -7.24 -6.94
N ASP A 316 -3.46 -8.46 -6.71
CA ASP A 316 -3.26 -9.44 -7.77
C ASP A 316 -4.59 -9.78 -8.45
N ILE A 317 -5.64 -10.00 -7.65
CA ILE A 317 -6.99 -10.30 -8.15
C ILE A 317 -7.55 -9.13 -8.99
N ASN A 318 -7.38 -7.89 -8.54
CA ASN A 318 -7.87 -6.71 -9.25
C ASN A 318 -7.18 -6.50 -10.61
N ARG A 319 -5.97 -7.01 -10.78
CA ARG A 319 -5.22 -6.98 -12.06
C ARG A 319 -5.58 -8.10 -13.02
N LEU A 320 -6.25 -9.12 -12.57
CA LEU A 320 -6.76 -10.16 -13.46
C LEU A 320 -7.81 -9.57 -14.41
N THR A 321 -7.95 -10.16 -15.60
CA THR A 321 -9.12 -9.90 -16.42
C THR A 321 -10.37 -10.33 -15.69
N LEU A 322 -11.52 -9.75 -16.01
CA LEU A 322 -12.79 -10.15 -15.38
C LEU A 322 -13.07 -11.66 -15.56
N THR A 323 -12.68 -12.22 -16.70
CA THR A 323 -12.76 -13.65 -16.96
C THR A 323 -11.89 -14.46 -16.01
N ASP A 324 -10.62 -14.06 -15.84
CA ASP A 324 -9.69 -14.76 -14.96
C ASP A 324 -10.06 -14.61 -13.49
N ALA A 325 -10.53 -13.41 -13.09
CA ALA A 325 -11.05 -13.17 -11.74
C ALA A 325 -12.27 -14.03 -11.43
N HIS A 326 -13.22 -14.13 -12.40
CA HIS A 326 -14.37 -15.01 -12.28
C HIS A 326 -13.95 -16.47 -12.15
N HIS A 327 -13.01 -16.93 -12.99
CA HIS A 327 -12.47 -18.29 -12.92
C HIS A 327 -11.81 -18.55 -11.56
N TYR A 328 -11.01 -17.62 -11.06
CA TYR A 328 -10.36 -17.70 -9.76
C TYR A 328 -11.38 -17.90 -8.63
N PHE A 329 -12.42 -17.05 -8.53
CA PHE A 329 -13.40 -17.15 -7.47
C PHE A 329 -14.29 -18.39 -7.59
N ARG A 330 -14.57 -18.86 -8.81
CA ARG A 330 -15.36 -20.08 -9.05
C ARG A 330 -14.64 -21.34 -8.60
N HIS A 331 -13.32 -21.36 -8.67
CA HIS A 331 -12.49 -22.51 -8.29
C HIS A 331 -11.80 -22.34 -6.94
N LEU A 332 -12.10 -21.26 -6.22
CA LEU A 332 -11.54 -21.01 -4.90
C LEU A 332 -12.07 -22.02 -3.88
N VAL A 333 -11.17 -22.84 -3.36
CA VAL A 333 -11.46 -23.82 -2.30
C VAL A 333 -11.05 -23.23 -0.96
N LEU A 334 -11.99 -23.17 -0.04
CA LEU A 334 -11.77 -22.75 1.35
C LEU A 334 -12.21 -23.87 2.29
N ALA A 335 -11.47 -24.08 3.38
CA ALA A 335 -11.76 -25.16 4.33
C ALA A 335 -12.51 -24.67 5.58
N GLY A 336 -13.31 -25.57 6.18
CA GLY A 336 -13.98 -25.38 7.47
C GLY A 336 -14.92 -24.17 7.51
N ASN A 337 -14.91 -23.45 8.62
CA ASN A 337 -15.77 -22.28 8.85
C ASN A 337 -15.59 -21.17 7.80
N LYS A 338 -14.40 -21.06 7.20
CA LYS A 338 -14.12 -20.07 6.15
C LYS A 338 -14.98 -20.32 4.91
N ALA A 339 -15.22 -21.58 4.54
CA ALA A 339 -16.09 -21.94 3.42
C ALA A 339 -17.53 -21.48 3.65
N GLN A 340 -18.08 -21.72 4.83
CA GLN A 340 -19.45 -21.33 5.20
C GLN A 340 -19.64 -19.80 5.19
N ILE A 341 -18.67 -19.05 5.74
CA ILE A 341 -18.70 -17.58 5.77
C ILE A 341 -18.62 -17.02 4.34
N ALA A 342 -17.75 -17.59 3.51
CA ALA A 342 -17.48 -17.10 2.16
C ALA A 342 -18.57 -17.45 1.14
N GLU A 343 -19.37 -18.48 1.36
CA GLU A 343 -20.33 -19.01 0.38
C GLU A 343 -21.25 -17.93 -0.22
N LYS A 344 -21.90 -17.14 0.63
CA LYS A 344 -22.82 -16.08 0.18
C LYS A 344 -22.06 -14.95 -0.54
N VAL A 345 -20.88 -14.58 -0.04
CA VAL A 345 -20.04 -13.54 -0.62
C VAL A 345 -19.50 -13.96 -1.97
N LEU A 346 -19.01 -15.19 -2.10
CA LEU A 346 -18.50 -15.74 -3.36
C LEU A 346 -19.59 -15.83 -4.42
N LYS A 347 -20.81 -16.28 -4.04
CA LYS A 347 -21.96 -16.33 -4.94
C LYS A 347 -22.26 -14.95 -5.54
N GLU A 348 -22.24 -13.92 -4.71
CA GLU A 348 -22.48 -12.54 -5.14
C GLU A 348 -21.36 -12.00 -6.04
N ILE A 349 -20.09 -12.22 -5.67
CA ILE A 349 -18.94 -11.81 -6.48
C ILE A 349 -18.97 -12.49 -7.85
N ILE A 350 -19.17 -13.80 -7.89
CA ILE A 350 -19.22 -14.58 -9.13
C ILE A 350 -20.36 -14.07 -10.03
N SER A 351 -21.54 -13.82 -9.45
CA SER A 351 -22.70 -13.29 -10.19
C SER A 351 -22.39 -11.92 -10.80
N ARG A 352 -21.82 -11.00 -10.03
CA ARG A 352 -21.48 -9.64 -10.53
C ARG A 352 -20.40 -9.66 -11.60
N LEU A 353 -19.37 -10.50 -11.43
CA LEU A 353 -18.33 -10.68 -12.46
C LEU A 353 -18.93 -11.26 -13.73
N GLN A 354 -19.83 -12.25 -13.61
CA GLN A 354 -20.53 -12.84 -14.76
C GLN A 354 -21.35 -11.79 -15.52
N PHE A 355 -22.01 -10.86 -14.83
CA PHE A 355 -22.73 -9.76 -15.49
C PHE A 355 -21.81 -8.86 -16.30
N LEU A 356 -20.67 -8.48 -15.74
CA LEU A 356 -19.66 -7.69 -16.46
C LEU A 356 -19.15 -8.42 -17.70
N ILE A 357 -18.95 -9.73 -17.62
CA ILE A 357 -18.51 -10.56 -18.74
C ILE A 357 -19.62 -10.63 -19.81
N ASN A 358 -20.88 -10.79 -19.40
CA ASN A 358 -22.01 -10.90 -20.31
C ASN A 358 -22.27 -9.64 -21.12
N VAL A 359 -21.92 -8.45 -20.57
CA VAL A 359 -22.00 -7.17 -21.32
C VAL A 359 -20.74 -6.89 -22.15
N GLY A 360 -19.86 -7.90 -22.38
CA GLY A 360 -18.70 -7.79 -23.25
C GLY A 360 -17.53 -7.00 -22.65
N LEU A 361 -17.36 -7.04 -21.31
CA LEU A 361 -16.25 -6.39 -20.62
C LEU A 361 -15.20 -7.40 -20.09
N ASP A 362 -15.23 -8.63 -20.60
CA ASP A 362 -14.43 -9.77 -20.16
C ASP A 362 -12.91 -9.52 -20.11
N TYR A 363 -12.41 -8.63 -20.98
CA TYR A 363 -11.00 -8.24 -21.11
C TYR A 363 -10.55 -7.15 -20.11
N LEU A 364 -11.47 -6.44 -19.47
CA LEU A 364 -11.14 -5.42 -18.49
C LEU A 364 -10.63 -6.02 -17.18
N SER A 365 -9.87 -5.22 -16.43
CA SER A 365 -9.48 -5.51 -15.06
C SER A 365 -10.10 -4.52 -14.07
N LEU A 366 -10.25 -4.94 -12.80
CA LEU A 366 -10.87 -4.10 -11.76
C LEU A 366 -9.99 -2.94 -11.31
N ASP A 367 -8.69 -2.99 -11.57
CA ASP A 367 -7.74 -1.92 -11.25
C ASP A 367 -7.68 -0.81 -12.30
N ARG A 368 -8.37 -0.98 -13.44
CA ARG A 368 -8.38 0.01 -14.51
C ARG A 368 -9.01 1.34 -14.05
N SER A 369 -8.31 2.44 -14.30
CA SER A 369 -8.81 3.77 -13.97
C SER A 369 -10.02 4.15 -14.82
N ALA A 370 -11.05 4.74 -14.19
CA ALA A 370 -12.26 5.19 -14.86
C ALA A 370 -11.99 6.21 -15.99
N GLU A 371 -10.94 7.02 -15.86
CA GLU A 371 -10.52 8.01 -16.86
C GLU A 371 -10.01 7.38 -18.16
N THR A 372 -9.62 6.10 -18.13
CA THR A 372 -9.12 5.36 -19.28
C THR A 372 -10.20 4.58 -20.02
N LEU A 373 -11.43 4.58 -19.49
CA LEU A 373 -12.56 3.88 -20.09
C LEU A 373 -13.11 4.65 -21.29
N SER A 374 -13.46 3.92 -22.35
CA SER A 374 -14.25 4.47 -23.45
C SER A 374 -15.68 4.75 -22.99
N GLY A 375 -16.40 5.61 -23.73
CA GLY A 375 -17.81 5.90 -23.44
C GLY A 375 -18.68 4.62 -23.40
N GLY A 376 -18.48 3.72 -24.35
CA GLY A 376 -19.20 2.44 -24.38
C GLY A 376 -18.86 1.51 -23.21
N GLU A 377 -17.59 1.43 -22.78
CA GLU A 377 -17.19 0.66 -21.58
C GLU A 377 -17.85 1.22 -20.33
N ALA A 378 -17.82 2.54 -20.14
CA ALA A 378 -18.45 3.19 -18.98
C ALA A 378 -19.97 2.97 -18.94
N GLN A 379 -20.64 3.03 -20.10
CA GLN A 379 -22.08 2.75 -20.22
C GLN A 379 -22.41 1.31 -19.83
N ARG A 380 -21.64 0.34 -20.35
CA ARG A 380 -21.82 -1.08 -20.03
C ARG A 380 -21.55 -1.40 -18.55
N ILE A 381 -20.57 -0.75 -17.92
CA ILE A 381 -20.34 -0.88 -16.47
C ILE A 381 -21.55 -0.36 -15.68
N ARG A 382 -22.14 0.76 -16.08
CA ARG A 382 -23.37 1.28 -15.46
C ARG A 382 -24.53 0.31 -15.63
N LEU A 383 -24.72 -0.23 -16.83
CA LEU A 383 -25.72 -1.22 -17.13
C LEU A 383 -25.55 -2.48 -16.25
N ALA A 384 -24.34 -3.04 -16.20
CA ALA A 384 -24.04 -4.21 -15.36
C ALA A 384 -24.29 -3.95 -13.86
N SER A 385 -23.96 -2.73 -13.38
CA SER A 385 -24.23 -2.30 -12.01
C SER A 385 -25.73 -2.24 -11.69
N GLN A 386 -26.55 -1.75 -12.62
CA GLN A 386 -28.00 -1.66 -12.47
C GLN A 386 -28.66 -3.05 -12.49
N ILE A 387 -28.24 -3.90 -13.43
CA ILE A 387 -28.73 -5.27 -13.57
C ILE A 387 -28.35 -6.13 -12.37
N GLY A 388 -27.10 -6.01 -11.91
CA GLY A 388 -26.56 -6.76 -10.76
C GLY A 388 -27.26 -6.47 -9.43
N SER A 389 -28.12 -5.44 -9.36
CA SER A 389 -28.91 -5.12 -8.17
C SER A 389 -30.04 -6.12 -7.89
N GLY A 390 -30.40 -6.97 -8.87
CA GLY A 390 -31.47 -7.96 -8.74
C GLY A 390 -32.87 -7.35 -8.48
N LEU A 391 -33.05 -6.07 -8.78
CA LEU A 391 -34.32 -5.38 -8.62
C LEU A 391 -35.36 -5.92 -9.62
N THR A 392 -36.57 -6.11 -9.17
CA THR A 392 -37.75 -6.51 -9.98
C THR A 392 -38.76 -5.35 -10.02
N GLY A 393 -39.54 -5.27 -11.13
CA GLY A 393 -40.50 -4.17 -11.29
C GLY A 393 -39.91 -2.82 -11.62
N VAL A 394 -38.66 -2.77 -12.11
CA VAL A 394 -37.96 -1.57 -12.54
C VAL A 394 -38.06 -1.36 -14.04
N MET A 395 -38.06 -0.10 -14.48
CA MET A 395 -37.99 0.22 -15.91
C MET A 395 -36.56 0.66 -16.25
N TYR A 396 -35.92 -0.04 -17.19
CA TYR A 396 -34.63 0.26 -17.76
C TYR A 396 -34.81 0.91 -19.12
N VAL A 397 -34.22 2.08 -19.31
CA VAL A 397 -34.17 2.79 -20.60
C VAL A 397 -32.73 2.86 -21.04
N LEU A 398 -32.42 2.23 -22.16
CA LEU A 398 -31.08 2.08 -22.68
C LEU A 398 -30.98 2.73 -24.06
N ASP A 399 -29.97 3.56 -24.25
CA ASP A 399 -29.69 4.26 -25.51
C ASP A 399 -28.41 3.67 -26.12
N GLU A 400 -28.55 3.06 -27.29
CA GLU A 400 -27.48 2.36 -28.07
C GLU A 400 -26.57 1.46 -27.21
N PRO A 401 -27.08 0.53 -26.40
CA PRO A 401 -26.25 -0.29 -25.53
C PRO A 401 -25.29 -1.23 -26.27
N SER A 402 -25.53 -1.50 -27.56
CA SER A 402 -24.68 -2.31 -28.44
C SER A 402 -23.49 -1.55 -29.03
N ILE A 403 -23.41 -0.22 -28.84
CA ILE A 403 -22.41 0.60 -29.49
C ILE A 403 -20.97 0.12 -29.19
N GLY A 404 -20.19 -0.14 -30.24
CA GLY A 404 -18.81 -0.61 -30.12
C GLY A 404 -18.67 -2.09 -29.71
N LEU A 405 -19.73 -2.86 -29.69
CA LEU A 405 -19.68 -4.31 -29.53
C LEU A 405 -19.41 -5.04 -30.87
N HIS A 406 -18.67 -6.14 -30.74
CA HIS A 406 -18.60 -7.11 -31.84
C HIS A 406 -19.92 -7.92 -31.86
N GLN A 407 -20.36 -8.40 -33.05
CA GLN A 407 -21.62 -9.19 -33.20
C GLN A 407 -21.79 -10.32 -32.17
N ARG A 408 -20.70 -10.99 -31.80
CA ARG A 408 -20.72 -12.06 -30.80
C ARG A 408 -21.12 -11.56 -29.42
N ASP A 409 -20.65 -10.37 -29.04
CA ASP A 409 -20.89 -9.79 -27.70
C ASP A 409 -22.26 -9.11 -27.66
N ASN A 410 -22.78 -8.66 -28.82
CA ASN A 410 -24.12 -8.13 -28.98
C ASN A 410 -25.17 -9.17 -28.58
N ARG A 411 -25.02 -10.42 -29.03
CA ARG A 411 -25.94 -11.53 -28.65
C ARG A 411 -25.99 -11.75 -27.14
N ARG A 412 -24.85 -11.74 -26.46
CA ARG A 412 -24.79 -11.90 -25.01
C ARG A 412 -25.48 -10.75 -24.26
N LEU A 413 -25.34 -9.53 -24.77
CA LEU A 413 -26.03 -8.37 -24.26
C LEU A 413 -27.54 -8.55 -24.38
N LEU A 414 -28.03 -8.95 -25.56
CA LEU A 414 -29.48 -9.20 -25.82
C LEU A 414 -30.04 -10.29 -24.89
N GLU A 415 -29.35 -11.42 -24.77
CA GLU A 415 -29.73 -12.50 -23.82
C GLU A 415 -29.83 -12.00 -22.37
N THR A 416 -28.94 -11.03 -22.00
CA THR A 416 -28.94 -10.43 -20.67
C THR A 416 -30.16 -9.52 -20.48
N LEU A 417 -30.52 -8.73 -21.50
CA LEU A 417 -31.67 -7.83 -21.50
C LEU A 417 -32.98 -8.60 -21.49
N GLU A 418 -33.08 -9.70 -22.27
CA GLU A 418 -34.21 -10.62 -22.25
C GLU A 418 -34.42 -11.23 -20.86
N ARG A 419 -33.34 -11.69 -20.22
CA ARG A 419 -33.39 -12.21 -18.86
C ARG A 419 -33.88 -11.17 -17.84
N LEU A 420 -33.50 -9.89 -18.00
CA LEU A 420 -34.04 -8.80 -17.19
C LEU A 420 -35.54 -8.65 -17.34
N ARG A 421 -36.03 -8.67 -18.57
CA ARG A 421 -37.46 -8.66 -18.87
C ARG A 421 -38.18 -9.84 -18.20
N ASP A 422 -37.62 -11.02 -18.32
CA ASP A 422 -38.25 -12.28 -17.87
C ASP A 422 -38.37 -12.38 -16.34
N ILE A 423 -37.51 -11.68 -15.58
CA ILE A 423 -37.63 -11.56 -14.11
C ILE A 423 -38.61 -10.47 -13.66
N GLY A 424 -39.35 -9.85 -14.59
CA GLY A 424 -40.43 -8.91 -14.29
C GLY A 424 -40.06 -7.41 -14.35
N ASN A 425 -39.05 -7.08 -15.14
CA ASN A 425 -38.72 -5.68 -15.42
C ASN A 425 -39.24 -5.22 -16.78
N THR A 426 -39.36 -3.92 -16.96
CA THR A 426 -39.62 -3.30 -18.26
C THR A 426 -38.28 -2.83 -18.84
N VAL A 427 -37.94 -3.28 -20.05
CA VAL A 427 -36.71 -2.88 -20.75
C VAL A 427 -37.08 -2.18 -22.04
N ILE A 428 -36.69 -0.94 -22.17
CA ILE A 428 -36.84 -0.09 -23.37
C ILE A 428 -35.48 0.14 -23.95
N VAL A 429 -35.25 -0.24 -25.20
CA VAL A 429 -33.96 -0.10 -25.89
C VAL A 429 -34.14 0.76 -27.12
N VAL A 430 -33.29 1.77 -27.30
CA VAL A 430 -33.14 2.53 -28.53
C VAL A 430 -31.91 1.99 -29.23
N GLU A 431 -32.07 1.43 -30.43
CA GLU A 431 -30.97 0.78 -31.17
C GLU A 431 -31.03 1.08 -32.66
N HIS A 432 -29.87 1.02 -33.31
CA HIS A 432 -29.70 1.11 -34.75
C HIS A 432 -29.23 -0.19 -35.38
N ASP A 433 -28.84 -1.17 -34.59
CA ASP A 433 -28.38 -2.49 -35.05
C ASP A 433 -29.60 -3.35 -35.40
N GLU A 434 -29.65 -3.86 -36.66
CA GLU A 434 -30.78 -4.65 -37.16
C GLU A 434 -31.00 -5.95 -36.36
N ASP A 435 -29.90 -6.62 -35.92
CA ASP A 435 -29.97 -7.83 -35.14
C ASP A 435 -30.61 -7.57 -33.75
N ALA A 436 -30.32 -6.37 -33.18
CA ALA A 436 -30.90 -5.97 -31.90
C ALA A 436 -32.39 -5.55 -31.99
N ILE A 437 -32.82 -4.99 -33.14
CA ILE A 437 -34.19 -4.56 -33.35
C ILE A 437 -35.12 -5.76 -33.56
N HIS A 438 -34.60 -6.86 -34.09
CA HIS A 438 -35.40 -8.07 -34.42
C HIS A 438 -35.45 -9.10 -33.29
N CYS A 439 -34.79 -8.89 -32.16
CA CYS A 439 -34.91 -9.68 -30.93
C CYS A 439 -36.01 -9.17 -30.03
#